data_2831c6395f074e3e9a90657793c2e3e9
#
_entry.id   2831c6395f074e3e9a90657793c2e3e9
#
_cell.length_a   1.000
_cell.length_b   1.000
_cell.length_c   1.000
_cell.angle_alpha   90.00
_cell.angle_beta   90.00
_cell.angle_gamma   90.00
#
_symmetry.space_group_name_H-M   'P 1'
#
loop_
_entity.id
_entity.type
_entity.pdbx_description
1 polymer ?
#
loop_
_entity_poly.entity_id
_entity_poly.type
_entity_poly.pdbx_seq_one_letter_code
_entity_poly.pdbx_strand_id
1 'polypeptide(L)'
;MPRKYSRAALGAALPLTLLLAACGGGGTSTSYEGSILNGHVLMGAGQPVNGNGSGNVCLYAVTGGLGNPLNTTISPATNTGTLLTSGCIPTDANGNFSVNLTSFYGPVLIQITGGTYANVASGTASLVNLASTNASLQALVNIGGGGTVDAVVTPLTTIATAMITPNNGLTLANYAAASSKVAAEFQLGGLNINAAPVAGDAYDKALKGVQEYMAVAPASTDDPNANNLLTWNLTASNVQGDYTNAYNVINNTALTFTFY
;
A
#
# COMPACT_ATOMS: atom_id res chain seq x y z
N MET A 1 62.08 -53.87 28.91
CA MET A 1 63.18 -53.35 28.07
C MET A 1 62.72 -52.06 27.40
N PRO A 2 63.61 -51.13 27.30
CA PRO A 2 63.32 -49.74 27.32
C PRO A 2 63.32 -49.03 25.94
N ARG A 3 62.86 -47.88 25.86
CA ARG A 3 63.57 -46.75 25.19
C ARG A 3 62.90 -45.36 25.43
N LYS A 4 63.63 -44.59 26.16
CA LYS A 4 63.54 -43.17 26.27
C LYS A 4 63.82 -42.54 24.89
N TYR A 5 63.09 -41.54 24.47
CA TYR A 5 63.60 -40.47 23.67
C TYR A 5 63.04 -39.13 24.14
N SER A 6 63.92 -38.41 24.74
CA SER A 6 63.89 -36.98 24.97
C SER A 6 63.99 -36.26 23.64
N ARG A 7 63.20 -35.24 23.37
CA ARG A 7 63.54 -34.18 22.40
C ARG A 7 63.07 -32.85 22.87
N ALA A 8 64.04 -32.06 22.97
CA ALA A 8 64.24 -30.68 23.22
C ALA A 8 63.17 -29.71 22.77
N ALA A 9 62.93 -28.76 23.64
CA ALA A 9 62.25 -27.48 23.38
C ALA A 9 63.05 -26.64 22.39
N LEU A 10 62.40 -26.15 21.36
CA LEU A 10 62.93 -25.01 20.60
C LEU A 10 61.90 -23.87 20.73
N GLY A 11 62.26 -22.90 21.58
CA GLY A 11 61.53 -21.65 21.69
C GLY A 11 61.73 -20.81 20.44
N ALA A 12 60.67 -20.52 19.74
CA ALA A 12 60.63 -19.46 18.76
C ALA A 12 59.89 -18.26 19.35
N ALA A 13 60.65 -17.28 19.76
CA ALA A 13 60.16 -15.97 20.11
C ALA A 13 59.69 -15.29 18.83
N LEU A 14 58.37 -15.11 18.66
CA LEU A 14 57.83 -14.22 17.62
C LEU A 14 57.83 -12.76 18.14
N PRO A 15 58.39 -11.82 17.40
CA PRO A 15 58.26 -10.42 17.72
C PRO A 15 56.82 -9.96 17.49
N LEU A 16 56.22 -9.49 18.59
CA LEU A 16 54.93 -8.83 18.59
C LEU A 16 55.09 -7.44 17.94
N THR A 17 54.91 -7.37 16.64
CA THR A 17 54.77 -6.09 15.96
C THR A 17 53.40 -5.50 16.25
N LEU A 18 53.32 -4.56 17.18
CA LEU A 18 52.17 -3.67 17.33
C LEU A 18 51.99 -2.87 16.04
N LEU A 19 51.10 -3.30 15.18
CA LEU A 19 50.51 -2.44 14.15
C LEU A 19 49.53 -1.50 14.86
N LEU A 20 49.98 -0.27 15.17
CA LEU A 20 49.07 0.85 15.37
C LEU A 20 48.35 1.08 14.07
N ALA A 21 47.18 0.45 13.91
CA ALA A 21 46.23 0.89 12.91
C ALA A 21 45.79 2.29 13.28
N ALA A 22 46.35 3.27 12.60
CA ALA A 22 45.86 4.63 12.62
C ALA A 22 44.35 4.59 12.35
N CYS A 23 43.58 5.01 13.34
CA CYS A 23 42.16 5.26 13.21
C CYS A 23 42.00 6.48 12.29
N GLY A 24 42.22 6.26 11.01
CA GLY A 24 41.78 7.17 9.97
C GLY A 24 40.26 7.07 9.94
N GLY A 25 39.60 8.04 10.53
CA GLY A 25 38.17 8.23 10.40
C GLY A 25 37.80 8.51 8.96
N GLY A 26 37.84 7.49 8.13
CA GLY A 26 37.10 7.44 6.88
C GLY A 26 35.65 7.18 7.24
N GLY A 27 34.90 8.26 7.43
CA GLY A 27 33.46 8.14 7.41
C GLY A 27 33.12 7.53 6.06
N THR A 28 32.77 6.24 6.05
CA THR A 28 32.04 5.67 4.95
C THR A 28 30.72 6.42 4.92
N SER A 29 30.65 7.47 4.10
CA SER A 29 29.37 7.96 3.65
C SER A 29 28.73 6.76 2.97
N THR A 30 27.85 6.08 3.69
CA THR A 30 26.91 5.16 3.07
C THR A 30 26.09 6.04 2.15
N SER A 31 26.52 6.12 0.88
CA SER A 31 25.66 6.64 -0.17
C SER A 31 24.46 5.69 -0.18
N TYR A 32 23.36 6.13 0.40
CA TYR A 32 22.12 5.40 0.22
C TYR A 32 21.81 5.44 -1.27
N GLU A 33 21.95 4.29 -1.93
CA GLU A 33 21.46 4.17 -3.29
C GLU A 33 19.96 4.39 -3.26
N GLY A 34 19.49 5.32 -4.11
CA GLY A 34 18.09 5.67 -4.17
C GLY A 34 17.24 4.46 -4.54
N SER A 35 16.08 4.35 -3.94
CA SER A 35 15.10 3.34 -4.33
C SER A 35 14.21 3.88 -5.44
N ILE A 36 13.86 3.03 -6.39
CA ILE A 36 12.81 3.31 -7.37
C ILE A 36 11.51 2.72 -6.83
N LEU A 37 10.50 3.57 -6.66
CA LEU A 37 9.15 3.14 -6.37
C LEU A 37 8.36 3.06 -7.67
N ASN A 38 7.97 1.86 -8.04
CA ASN A 38 6.99 1.61 -9.10
C ASN A 38 5.63 1.35 -8.48
N GLY A 39 4.60 1.97 -9.01
CA GLY A 39 3.25 1.74 -8.54
C GLY A 39 2.29 1.36 -9.65
N HIS A 40 1.27 0.60 -9.29
CA HIS A 40 0.18 0.21 -10.18
C HIS A 40 -1.15 0.49 -9.48
N VAL A 41 -1.94 1.40 -10.04
CA VAL A 41 -3.20 1.87 -9.47
C VAL A 41 -4.36 1.24 -10.21
N LEU A 42 -5.18 0.45 -9.50
CA LEU A 42 -6.22 -0.38 -10.08
C LEU A 42 -7.53 -0.26 -9.30
N MET A 43 -8.64 -0.12 -10.00
CA MET A 43 -9.98 -0.32 -9.43
C MET A 43 -10.42 -1.78 -9.45
N GLY A 44 -9.85 -2.60 -10.31
CA GLY A 44 -10.07 -4.03 -10.48
C GLY A 44 -9.06 -4.61 -11.46
N ALA A 45 -9.10 -5.91 -11.70
CA ALA A 45 -8.22 -6.54 -12.68
C ALA A 45 -8.47 -5.97 -14.10
N GLY A 46 -7.42 -5.43 -14.72
CA GLY A 46 -7.54 -4.76 -16.02
C GLY A 46 -8.29 -3.43 -15.99
N GLN A 47 -8.43 -2.81 -14.83
CA GLN A 47 -9.11 -1.53 -14.65
C GLN A 47 -8.15 -0.48 -14.08
N PRO A 48 -7.17 -0.02 -14.87
CA PRO A 48 -6.20 0.97 -14.43
C PRO A 48 -6.86 2.34 -14.17
N VAL A 49 -6.34 3.06 -13.20
CA VAL A 49 -6.67 4.46 -12.99
C VAL A 49 -5.68 5.32 -13.74
N ASN A 50 -6.15 5.99 -14.81
CA ASN A 50 -5.34 6.86 -15.66
C ASN A 50 -5.40 8.31 -15.17
N GLY A 51 -4.26 8.91 -14.89
CA GLY A 51 -4.14 10.32 -14.47
C GLY A 51 -4.38 11.33 -15.59
N ASN A 52 -4.47 10.87 -16.85
CA ASN A 52 -4.67 11.74 -18.02
C ASN A 52 -3.65 12.89 -18.11
N GLY A 53 -2.41 12.64 -17.71
CA GLY A 53 -1.34 13.64 -17.68
C GLY A 53 -1.39 14.61 -16.50
N SER A 54 -2.39 14.54 -15.65
CA SER A 54 -2.48 15.33 -14.42
C SER A 54 -1.89 14.57 -13.25
N GLY A 55 -1.19 15.28 -12.35
CA GLY A 55 -0.62 14.67 -11.14
C GLY A 55 -1.74 14.20 -10.22
N ASN A 56 -1.92 12.89 -10.16
CA ASN A 56 -2.94 12.24 -9.31
C ASN A 56 -2.34 11.34 -8.22
N VAL A 57 -1.04 11.07 -8.25
CA VAL A 57 -0.30 10.27 -7.26
C VAL A 57 0.54 11.18 -6.38
N CYS A 58 0.20 11.28 -5.11
CA CYS A 58 0.95 12.03 -4.11
C CYS A 58 1.65 11.05 -3.16
N LEU A 59 2.93 11.26 -2.91
CA LEU A 59 3.77 10.39 -2.08
C LEU A 59 4.18 11.15 -0.82
N TYR A 60 3.82 10.63 0.34
CA TYR A 60 4.09 11.27 1.62
C TYR A 60 4.99 10.42 2.49
N ALA A 61 5.99 11.05 3.10
CA ALA A 61 6.76 10.41 4.16
C ALA A 61 5.87 10.21 5.39
N VAL A 62 5.86 8.99 5.91
CA VAL A 62 5.25 8.70 7.20
C VAL A 62 6.36 8.70 8.23
N THR A 63 6.39 9.70 9.09
CA THR A 63 7.40 9.83 10.11
C THR A 63 6.93 9.25 11.44
N GLY A 64 7.77 8.41 12.04
CA GLY A 64 7.64 8.03 13.44
C GLY A 64 6.56 7.02 13.79
N GLY A 65 5.91 6.37 12.86
CA GLY A 65 4.90 5.35 13.14
C GLY A 65 3.64 5.86 13.86
N LEU A 66 3.72 7.02 14.50
CA LEU A 66 2.62 7.81 15.01
C LEU A 66 2.30 8.92 14.01
N GLY A 67 2.52 8.61 12.74
CA GLY A 67 2.28 9.54 11.66
C GLY A 67 0.98 10.27 11.90
N ASN A 68 1.01 11.55 11.67
CA ASN A 68 -0.16 12.38 11.77
C ASN A 68 -1.34 11.63 11.14
N PRO A 69 -2.47 11.50 11.84
CA PRO A 69 -3.60 10.79 11.32
C PRO A 69 -3.92 11.36 9.94
N LEU A 70 -4.08 10.47 8.97
CA LEU A 70 -4.64 10.86 7.70
C LEU A 70 -5.97 11.55 8.00
N ASN A 71 -6.14 12.72 7.43
CA ASN A 71 -7.44 13.32 7.44
C ASN A 71 -8.34 12.45 6.56
N THR A 72 -9.39 11.89 7.13
CA THR A 72 -10.39 11.11 6.42
C THR A 72 -11.25 11.95 5.48
N THR A 73 -11.13 13.28 5.53
CA THR A 73 -11.73 14.17 4.54
C THR A 73 -10.94 14.13 3.24
N ILE A 74 -11.61 13.80 2.18
CA ILE A 74 -11.02 13.37 0.92
C ILE A 74 -10.54 14.50 0.04
N SER A 75 -10.99 15.68 0.20
CA SER A 75 -10.66 16.70 -0.78
C SER A 75 -10.24 18.01 -0.13
N PRO A 76 -9.05 18.40 -0.37
CA PRO A 76 -7.84 17.62 -0.60
C PRO A 76 -7.49 16.87 0.68
N ALA A 77 -7.05 15.62 0.57
CA ALA A 77 -6.59 14.94 1.76
C ALA A 77 -5.48 15.77 2.38
N THR A 78 -5.79 16.38 3.50
CA THR A 78 -4.79 17.11 4.27
C THR A 78 -3.94 16.09 4.98
N ASN A 79 -3.04 15.46 4.23
CA ASN A 79 -2.00 14.68 4.84
C ASN A 79 -0.97 15.65 5.40
N THR A 80 -0.63 15.45 6.64
CA THR A 80 0.39 16.22 7.34
C THR A 80 1.80 15.65 7.10
N GLY A 81 1.92 14.60 6.30
CA GLY A 81 3.20 14.05 5.86
C GLY A 81 3.96 15.01 4.94
N THR A 82 5.28 14.90 4.92
CA THR A 82 6.10 15.61 3.96
C THR A 82 5.95 14.98 2.59
N LEU A 83 5.59 15.78 1.59
CA LEU A 83 5.54 15.34 0.20
C LEU A 83 6.96 15.02 -0.27
N LEU A 84 7.15 13.81 -0.82
CA LEU A 84 8.46 13.30 -1.24
C LEU A 84 8.88 13.75 -2.65
N THR A 85 7.94 14.32 -3.40
CA THR A 85 8.14 14.83 -4.76
C THR A 85 7.82 16.31 -4.81
N SER A 86 8.28 17.02 -5.84
CA SER A 86 7.95 18.45 -6.02
C SER A 86 6.47 18.73 -6.29
N GLY A 87 5.68 17.70 -6.49
CA GLY A 87 4.23 17.72 -6.73
C GLY A 87 3.74 16.29 -6.91
N CYS A 88 2.43 16.11 -7.06
CA CYS A 88 1.89 14.80 -7.39
C CYS A 88 2.25 14.45 -8.83
N ILE A 89 2.53 13.18 -9.09
CA ILE A 89 2.91 12.66 -10.41
C ILE A 89 1.71 11.97 -11.09
N PRO A 90 1.64 11.91 -12.42
CA PRO A 90 0.54 11.22 -13.10
C PRO A 90 0.75 9.70 -13.13
N THR A 91 -0.35 8.94 -13.13
CA THR A 91 -0.36 7.58 -13.67
C THR A 91 -0.49 7.61 -15.19
N ASP A 92 0.10 6.62 -15.85
CA ASP A 92 -0.08 6.38 -17.28
C ASP A 92 -1.45 5.75 -17.62
N ALA A 93 -1.70 5.44 -18.89
CA ALA A 93 -2.93 4.80 -19.34
C ALA A 93 -3.12 3.38 -18.77
N ASN A 94 -2.06 2.75 -18.30
CA ASN A 94 -2.10 1.45 -17.65
C ASN A 94 -2.14 1.54 -16.12
N GLY A 95 -2.27 2.74 -15.57
CA GLY A 95 -2.29 2.97 -14.12
C GLY A 95 -0.92 2.91 -13.46
N ASN A 96 0.17 2.88 -14.23
CA ASN A 96 1.51 2.81 -13.67
C ASN A 96 2.06 4.20 -13.37
N PHE A 97 2.87 4.28 -12.33
CA PHE A 97 3.77 5.39 -12.07
C PHE A 97 5.15 4.89 -11.64
N SER A 98 6.17 5.69 -11.83
CA SER A 98 7.52 5.39 -11.37
C SER A 98 8.18 6.65 -10.84
N VAL A 99 8.86 6.53 -9.71
CA VAL A 99 9.57 7.66 -9.09
C VAL A 99 10.87 7.20 -8.45
N ASN A 100 11.91 8.00 -8.62
CA ASN A 100 13.18 7.78 -7.95
C ASN A 100 13.20 8.55 -6.62
N LEU A 101 13.31 7.83 -5.51
CA LEU A 101 13.38 8.36 -4.17
C LEU A 101 14.84 8.29 -3.67
N THR A 102 15.70 9.16 -4.21
CA THR A 102 17.17 9.12 -4.04
C THR A 102 17.65 9.33 -2.60
N SER A 103 16.81 9.86 -1.71
CA SER A 103 17.26 10.25 -0.35
C SER A 103 16.27 9.84 0.72
N PHE A 104 15.26 9.04 0.38
CA PHE A 104 14.22 8.65 1.34
C PHE A 104 14.35 7.18 1.72
N TYR A 105 14.18 6.93 3.01
CA TYR A 105 14.14 5.62 3.62
C TYR A 105 13.02 5.57 4.66
N GLY A 106 12.15 4.60 4.57
CA GLY A 106 11.07 4.41 5.53
C GLY A 106 9.69 4.22 4.89
N PRO A 107 8.62 4.25 5.69
CA PRO A 107 7.27 4.08 5.19
C PRO A 107 6.81 5.31 4.39
N VAL A 108 6.18 5.03 3.25
CA VAL A 108 5.57 5.99 2.33
C VAL A 108 4.10 5.71 2.22
N LEU A 109 3.28 6.72 2.44
CA LEU A 109 1.87 6.69 2.06
C LEU A 109 1.74 7.13 0.60
N ILE A 110 1.18 6.26 -0.20
CA ILE A 110 0.76 6.56 -1.57
C ILE A 110 -0.70 6.96 -1.52
N GLN A 111 -1.03 8.12 -2.07
CA GLN A 111 -2.39 8.61 -2.16
C GLN A 111 -2.72 9.00 -3.59
N ILE A 112 -3.84 8.51 -4.08
CA ILE A 112 -4.36 8.78 -5.42
C ILE A 112 -5.59 9.67 -5.30
N THR A 113 -5.54 10.82 -5.95
CA THR A 113 -6.65 11.78 -5.97
C THR A 113 -6.99 12.14 -7.42
N GLY A 114 -8.08 11.58 -7.92
CA GLY A 114 -8.46 11.76 -9.32
C GLY A 114 -7.89 10.72 -10.28
N GLY A 115 -8.08 10.99 -11.56
CA GLY A 115 -7.86 10.02 -12.64
C GLY A 115 -9.16 9.35 -13.06
N THR A 116 -9.13 8.68 -14.21
CA THR A 116 -10.28 7.99 -14.79
C THR A 116 -10.05 6.49 -14.87
N TYR A 117 -11.09 5.71 -14.68
CA TYR A 117 -11.06 4.25 -14.81
C TYR A 117 -12.32 3.73 -15.49
N ALA A 118 -12.21 2.57 -16.15
CA ALA A 118 -13.36 1.86 -16.69
C ALA A 118 -14.14 1.23 -15.53
N ASN A 119 -15.39 1.67 -15.34
CA ASN A 119 -16.25 1.14 -14.30
C ASN A 119 -17.02 -0.08 -14.82
N VAL A 120 -17.15 -1.11 -14.00
CA VAL A 120 -17.91 -2.33 -14.32
C VAL A 120 -19.25 -2.41 -13.59
N ALA A 121 -19.53 -1.45 -12.71
CA ALA A 121 -20.79 -1.42 -11.97
C ALA A 121 -22.00 -1.33 -12.89
N SER A 122 -23.08 -2.00 -12.50
CA SER A 122 -24.31 -2.12 -13.28
C SER A 122 -24.97 -0.75 -13.50
N GLY A 123 -25.38 -0.49 -14.72
CA GLY A 123 -26.16 0.72 -15.05
C GLY A 123 -25.42 2.05 -14.93
N THR A 124 -24.09 2.02 -14.79
CA THR A 124 -23.27 3.22 -14.65
C THR A 124 -22.53 3.60 -15.95
N ALA A 125 -21.96 4.81 -15.96
CA ALA A 125 -21.09 5.23 -17.05
C ALA A 125 -19.87 4.30 -17.15
N SER A 126 -19.48 3.98 -18.37
CA SER A 126 -18.32 3.12 -18.63
C SER A 126 -17.00 3.74 -18.21
N LEU A 127 -16.94 5.05 -18.05
CA LEU A 127 -15.75 5.78 -17.60
C LEU A 127 -16.13 6.70 -16.43
N VAL A 128 -15.43 6.54 -15.32
CA VAL A 128 -15.65 7.31 -14.09
C VAL A 128 -14.39 8.06 -13.71
N ASN A 129 -14.55 9.32 -13.30
CA ASN A 129 -13.46 10.09 -12.70
C ASN A 129 -13.48 9.92 -11.18
N LEU A 130 -12.37 9.46 -10.64
CA LEU A 130 -12.23 9.20 -9.19
C LEU A 130 -12.47 10.47 -8.36
N ALA A 131 -12.01 11.63 -8.84
CA ALA A 131 -12.24 12.90 -8.15
C ALA A 131 -13.71 13.32 -8.11
N SER A 132 -14.50 12.96 -9.13
CA SER A 132 -15.93 13.32 -9.17
C SER A 132 -16.77 12.49 -8.18
N THR A 133 -16.24 11.38 -7.72
CA THR A 133 -16.90 10.50 -6.73
C THR A 133 -16.46 10.78 -5.29
N ASN A 134 -15.65 11.81 -5.06
CA ASN A 134 -14.99 12.04 -3.78
C ASN A 134 -14.19 10.84 -3.25
N ALA A 135 -13.84 9.93 -4.11
CA ALA A 135 -13.01 8.78 -3.75
C ALA A 135 -11.53 9.12 -3.85
N SER A 136 -10.75 8.59 -2.94
CA SER A 136 -9.29 8.51 -3.07
C SER A 136 -8.84 7.09 -2.80
N LEU A 137 -7.70 6.69 -3.40
CA LEU A 137 -7.11 5.40 -3.11
C LEU A 137 -5.81 5.58 -2.35
N GLN A 138 -5.51 4.61 -1.48
CA GLN A 138 -4.31 4.67 -0.65
C GLN A 138 -3.64 3.30 -0.49
N ALA A 139 -2.33 3.32 -0.31
CA ALA A 139 -1.55 2.18 0.14
C ALA A 139 -0.35 2.66 0.96
N LEU A 140 0.14 1.81 1.84
CA LEU A 140 1.36 2.07 2.61
C LEU A 140 2.45 1.09 2.16
N VAL A 141 3.62 1.61 1.80
CA VAL A 141 4.77 0.80 1.40
C VAL A 141 6.01 1.20 2.19
N ASN A 142 6.99 0.31 2.25
CA ASN A 142 8.28 0.61 2.86
C ASN A 142 9.34 0.81 1.78
N ILE A 143 9.99 1.96 1.81
CA ILE A 143 11.17 2.22 0.99
C ILE A 143 12.40 1.78 1.77
N GLY A 144 13.00 0.68 1.33
CA GLY A 144 14.30 0.20 1.81
C GLY A 144 15.46 0.93 1.14
N GLY A 145 16.66 0.78 1.65
CA GLY A 145 17.85 1.38 1.04
C GLY A 145 18.28 0.62 -0.23
N GLY A 146 18.08 1.24 -1.39
CA GLY A 146 18.46 0.71 -2.69
C GLY A 146 17.46 -0.26 -3.34
N GLY A 147 17.52 -0.38 -4.66
CA GLY A 147 16.69 -1.29 -5.44
C GLY A 147 15.31 -0.76 -5.82
N THR A 148 14.46 -1.67 -6.29
CA THR A 148 13.09 -1.36 -6.73
C THR A 148 12.10 -1.85 -5.69
N VAL A 149 11.10 -1.03 -5.42
CA VAL A 149 9.93 -1.36 -4.59
C VAL A 149 8.70 -1.27 -5.48
N ASP A 150 7.94 -2.35 -5.56
CA ASP A 150 6.69 -2.37 -6.30
C ASP A 150 5.50 -2.20 -5.33
N ALA A 151 4.53 -1.39 -5.73
CA ALA A 151 3.33 -1.08 -4.95
C ALA A 151 2.08 -1.27 -5.79
N VAL A 152 1.05 -1.83 -5.18
CA VAL A 152 -0.29 -1.90 -5.77
C VAL A 152 -1.25 -1.07 -4.92
N VAL A 153 -2.01 -0.20 -5.57
CA VAL A 153 -2.99 0.67 -4.92
C VAL A 153 -4.38 0.34 -5.45
N THR A 154 -5.26 -0.08 -4.56
CA THR A 154 -6.62 -0.53 -4.89
C THR A 154 -7.63 -0.04 -3.85
N PRO A 155 -8.94 -0.20 -4.08
CA PRO A 155 -9.95 -0.01 -3.05
C PRO A 155 -9.68 -0.79 -1.75
N LEU A 156 -9.22 -2.04 -1.82
CA LEU A 156 -8.98 -2.83 -0.60
C LEU A 156 -7.73 -2.39 0.17
N THR A 157 -6.65 -1.95 -0.51
CA THR A 157 -5.51 -1.33 0.17
C THR A 157 -5.91 -0.01 0.85
N THR A 158 -6.87 0.71 0.25
CA THR A 158 -7.42 1.94 0.82
C THR A 158 -8.19 1.66 2.11
N ILE A 159 -9.05 0.66 2.10
CA ILE A 159 -9.79 0.23 3.29
C ILE A 159 -8.82 -0.20 4.40
N ALA A 160 -7.78 -0.97 4.08
CA ALA A 160 -6.76 -1.36 5.05
C ALA A 160 -6.02 -0.14 5.64
N THR A 161 -5.71 0.87 4.82
CA THR A 161 -5.11 2.13 5.29
C THR A 161 -6.08 2.89 6.19
N ALA A 162 -7.35 2.98 5.83
CA ALA A 162 -8.38 3.63 6.62
C ALA A 162 -8.56 2.99 8.00
N MET A 163 -8.48 1.67 8.10
CA MET A 163 -8.64 0.94 9.37
C MET A 163 -7.57 1.27 10.41
N ILE A 164 -6.36 1.63 9.99
CA ILE A 164 -5.25 1.91 10.92
C ILE A 164 -5.16 3.38 11.31
N THR A 165 -5.70 4.27 10.51
CA THR A 165 -5.56 5.73 10.68
C THR A 165 -6.13 6.24 12.00
N PRO A 166 -7.35 5.88 12.43
CA PRO A 166 -7.96 6.48 13.62
C PRO A 166 -7.35 6.01 14.95
N ASN A 167 -6.86 4.77 15.03
CA ASN A 167 -6.61 4.13 16.31
C ASN A 167 -5.15 3.78 16.59
N ASN A 168 -4.37 3.40 15.59
CA ASN A 168 -3.06 2.78 15.78
C ASN A 168 -1.92 3.47 15.02
N GLY A 169 -2.23 4.46 14.20
CA GLY A 169 -1.27 5.19 13.39
C GLY A 169 -0.75 4.37 12.18
N LEU A 170 -0.16 5.12 11.25
CA LEU A 170 0.39 4.58 10.00
C LEU A 170 1.73 3.90 10.24
N THR A 171 1.71 2.65 10.70
CA THR A 171 2.91 1.80 10.78
C THR A 171 2.81 0.64 9.81
N LEU A 172 3.95 0.14 9.35
CA LEU A 172 3.98 -1.04 8.48
C LEU A 172 3.38 -2.28 9.16
N ALA A 173 3.60 -2.44 10.47
CA ALA A 173 3.04 -3.55 11.22
C ALA A 173 1.50 -3.48 11.29
N ASN A 174 0.96 -2.30 11.59
CA ASN A 174 -0.49 -2.08 11.62
C ASN A 174 -1.11 -2.27 10.24
N TYR A 175 -0.45 -1.76 9.18
CA TYR A 175 -0.92 -1.94 7.82
C TYR A 175 -0.91 -3.41 7.38
N ALA A 176 0.12 -4.17 7.74
CA ALA A 176 0.17 -5.61 7.44
C ALA A 176 -0.97 -6.37 8.15
N ALA A 177 -1.24 -6.04 9.42
CA ALA A 177 -2.35 -6.61 10.16
C ALA A 177 -3.71 -6.25 9.55
N ALA A 178 -3.92 -4.98 9.19
CA ALA A 178 -5.14 -4.50 8.53
C ALA A 178 -5.31 -5.14 7.14
N SER A 179 -4.23 -5.25 6.35
CA SER A 179 -4.27 -5.91 5.05
C SER A 179 -4.71 -7.38 5.16
N SER A 180 -4.20 -8.09 6.15
CA SER A 180 -4.60 -9.48 6.42
C SER A 180 -6.06 -9.57 6.86
N LYS A 181 -6.52 -8.63 7.70
CA LYS A 181 -7.91 -8.56 8.15
C LYS A 181 -8.84 -8.28 6.97
N VAL A 182 -8.55 -7.29 6.13
CA VAL A 182 -9.33 -6.98 4.92
C VAL A 182 -9.38 -8.19 3.99
N ALA A 183 -8.26 -8.86 3.74
CA ALA A 183 -8.24 -10.06 2.91
C ALA A 183 -9.16 -11.18 3.45
N ALA A 184 -9.20 -11.37 4.78
CA ALA A 184 -10.08 -12.34 5.43
C ALA A 184 -11.55 -11.94 5.32
N GLU A 185 -11.89 -10.69 5.63
CA GLU A 185 -13.26 -10.18 5.63
C GLU A 185 -13.87 -10.16 4.23
N PHE A 186 -13.09 -9.83 3.21
CA PHE A 186 -13.51 -9.90 1.82
C PHE A 186 -13.39 -11.30 1.19
N GLN A 187 -13.12 -12.33 2.01
CA GLN A 187 -13.10 -13.75 1.63
C GLN A 187 -12.13 -14.05 0.45
N LEU A 188 -10.95 -13.44 0.47
CA LEU A 188 -10.00 -13.55 -0.65
C LEU A 188 -9.27 -14.90 -0.73
N GLY A 189 -9.52 -15.84 0.20
CA GLY A 189 -8.91 -17.16 0.16
C GLY A 189 -7.39 -17.19 0.32
N GLY A 190 -6.83 -16.21 1.03
CA GLY A 190 -5.38 -16.09 1.25
C GLY A 190 -4.63 -15.26 0.20
N LEU A 191 -5.33 -14.64 -0.75
CA LEU A 191 -4.72 -13.69 -1.67
C LEU A 191 -4.25 -12.43 -0.93
N ASN A 192 -3.14 -11.87 -1.39
CA ASN A 192 -2.56 -10.66 -0.82
C ASN A 192 -3.12 -9.41 -1.51
N ILE A 193 -3.75 -8.52 -0.75
CA ILE A 193 -4.29 -7.26 -1.31
C ILE A 193 -3.21 -6.29 -1.81
N ASN A 194 -1.95 -6.50 -1.43
CA ASN A 194 -0.82 -5.72 -1.92
C ASN A 194 -0.22 -6.27 -3.23
N ALA A 195 -0.78 -7.35 -3.77
CA ALA A 195 -0.49 -7.86 -5.10
C ALA A 195 -1.57 -7.40 -6.11
N ALA A 196 -1.23 -7.38 -7.38
CA ALA A 196 -2.21 -7.06 -8.42
C ALA A 196 -3.32 -8.14 -8.50
N PRO A 197 -4.60 -7.75 -8.59
CA PRO A 197 -5.69 -8.71 -8.76
C PRO A 197 -5.59 -9.39 -10.12
N VAL A 198 -5.97 -10.67 -10.17
CA VAL A 198 -6.05 -11.46 -11.40
C VAL A 198 -7.50 -11.59 -11.81
N ALA A 199 -7.79 -11.40 -13.10
CA ALA A 199 -9.15 -11.44 -13.62
C ALA A 199 -9.91 -12.73 -13.22
N GLY A 200 -11.04 -12.57 -12.58
CA GLY A 200 -11.93 -13.65 -12.12
C GLY A 200 -11.53 -14.32 -10.81
N ASP A 201 -10.41 -13.95 -10.17
CA ASP A 201 -10.08 -14.43 -8.84
C ASP A 201 -10.98 -13.81 -7.75
N ALA A 202 -10.82 -14.25 -6.50
CA ALA A 202 -11.61 -13.71 -5.39
C ALA A 202 -11.34 -12.22 -5.15
N TYR A 203 -10.10 -11.77 -5.41
CA TYR A 203 -9.74 -10.37 -5.25
C TYR A 203 -10.41 -9.49 -6.31
N ASP A 204 -10.36 -9.87 -7.60
CA ASP A 204 -11.06 -9.16 -8.67
C ASP A 204 -12.58 -9.09 -8.41
N LYS A 205 -13.18 -10.20 -7.97
CA LYS A 205 -14.59 -10.24 -7.59
C LYS A 205 -14.93 -9.31 -6.45
N ALA A 206 -14.08 -9.25 -5.42
CA ALA A 206 -14.27 -8.32 -4.31
C ALA A 206 -14.20 -6.87 -4.77
N LEU A 207 -13.23 -6.52 -5.64
CA LEU A 207 -13.11 -5.18 -6.20
C LEU A 207 -14.31 -4.79 -7.08
N LYS A 208 -14.86 -5.72 -7.86
CA LYS A 208 -16.12 -5.50 -8.59
C LYS A 208 -17.28 -5.24 -7.65
N GLY A 209 -17.38 -5.99 -6.55
CA GLY A 209 -18.37 -5.74 -5.50
C GLY A 209 -18.24 -4.35 -4.89
N VAL A 210 -17.01 -3.89 -4.63
CA VAL A 210 -16.75 -2.52 -4.15
C VAL A 210 -17.21 -1.48 -5.17
N GLN A 211 -16.92 -1.65 -6.45
CA GLN A 211 -17.36 -0.71 -7.50
C GLN A 211 -18.88 -0.65 -7.61
N GLU A 212 -19.55 -1.81 -7.57
CA GLU A 212 -21.02 -1.87 -7.60
C GLU A 212 -21.61 -1.18 -6.38
N TYR A 213 -21.09 -1.44 -5.18
CA TYR A 213 -21.52 -0.77 -3.96
C TYR A 213 -21.34 0.76 -4.04
N MET A 214 -20.17 1.22 -4.47
CA MET A 214 -19.91 2.66 -4.66
C MET A 214 -20.84 3.31 -5.68
N ALA A 215 -21.33 2.56 -6.66
CA ALA A 215 -22.23 3.08 -7.69
C ALA A 215 -23.68 3.17 -7.23
N VAL A 216 -24.16 2.21 -6.44
CA VAL A 216 -25.58 2.09 -6.09
C VAL A 216 -25.92 2.66 -4.70
N ALA A 217 -25.03 2.53 -3.73
CA ALA A 217 -25.29 2.94 -2.36
C ALA A 217 -25.46 4.45 -2.14
N PRO A 218 -24.75 5.35 -2.85
CA PRO A 218 -24.97 6.79 -2.70
C PRO A 218 -26.35 7.27 -3.13
N ALA A 219 -27.02 6.51 -3.99
CA ALA A 219 -28.39 6.79 -4.41
C ALA A 219 -29.43 6.33 -3.36
N SER A 220 -29.03 5.47 -2.44
CA SER A 220 -29.82 5.06 -1.30
C SER A 220 -29.61 6.06 -0.15
N THR A 221 -30.64 6.28 0.65
CA THR A 221 -30.54 7.13 1.84
C THR A 221 -29.71 6.48 2.96
N ASP A 222 -29.23 5.25 2.74
CA ASP A 222 -28.66 4.42 3.80
C ASP A 222 -27.13 4.62 3.96
N ASP A 223 -26.41 4.94 2.86
CA ASP A 223 -24.99 5.30 2.94
C ASP A 223 -24.59 6.37 1.91
N PRO A 224 -24.82 7.65 2.20
CA PRO A 224 -24.45 8.75 1.29
C PRO A 224 -22.93 8.87 1.09
N ASN A 225 -22.12 8.21 1.92
CA ASN A 225 -20.66 8.24 1.86
C ASN A 225 -20.04 6.97 1.26
N ALA A 226 -20.84 6.10 0.64
CA ALA A 226 -20.36 4.85 0.05
C ALA A 226 -19.20 5.04 -0.96
N ASN A 227 -19.10 6.22 -1.58
CA ASN A 227 -17.99 6.57 -2.46
C ASN A 227 -16.67 6.82 -1.72
N ASN A 228 -16.74 7.06 -0.41
CA ASN A 228 -15.58 7.38 0.39
C ASN A 228 -15.06 6.14 1.12
N LEU A 229 -14.16 5.41 0.47
CA LEU A 229 -13.54 4.20 1.04
C LEU A 229 -12.82 4.44 2.37
N LEU A 230 -12.37 5.68 2.63
CA LEU A 230 -11.67 6.03 3.87
C LEU A 230 -12.61 6.16 5.07
N THR A 231 -13.90 6.30 4.83
CA THR A 231 -14.92 6.43 5.90
C THR A 231 -15.78 5.18 6.04
N TRP A 232 -15.51 4.13 5.29
CA TRP A 232 -16.29 2.91 5.40
C TRP A 232 -16.22 2.32 6.80
N ASN A 233 -17.40 2.19 7.42
CA ASN A 233 -17.55 1.42 8.63
C ASN A 233 -18.00 0.01 8.27
N LEU A 234 -17.04 -0.89 8.04
CA LEU A 234 -17.32 -2.26 7.63
C LEU A 234 -18.20 -3.03 8.62
N THR A 235 -18.16 -2.67 9.91
CA THR A 235 -18.96 -3.34 10.94
C THR A 235 -20.41 -2.83 11.01
N ALA A 236 -20.75 -1.76 10.30
CA ALA A 236 -22.13 -1.30 10.22
C ALA A 236 -22.99 -2.30 9.44
N SER A 237 -24.16 -2.66 9.97
CA SER A 237 -25.02 -3.70 9.39
C SER A 237 -25.53 -3.35 7.99
N ASN A 238 -25.78 -2.06 7.71
CA ASN A 238 -26.15 -1.59 6.38
C ASN A 238 -25.00 -1.79 5.38
N VAL A 239 -23.75 -1.40 5.71
CA VAL A 239 -22.60 -1.61 4.83
C VAL A 239 -22.40 -3.08 4.49
N GLN A 240 -22.53 -3.98 5.49
CA GLN A 240 -22.41 -5.42 5.26
C GLN A 240 -23.51 -5.94 4.32
N GLY A 241 -24.76 -5.54 4.54
CA GLY A 241 -25.91 -5.96 3.73
C GLY A 241 -25.79 -5.43 2.31
N ASP A 242 -25.51 -4.17 2.15
CA ASP A 242 -25.45 -3.51 0.85
C ASP A 242 -24.24 -3.96 0.03
N TYR A 243 -23.07 -4.15 0.66
CA TYR A 243 -21.93 -4.76 0.00
C TYR A 243 -22.21 -6.20 -0.43
N THR A 244 -22.85 -7.00 0.43
CA THR A 244 -23.25 -8.37 0.09
C THR A 244 -24.14 -8.39 -1.15
N ASN A 245 -25.13 -7.52 -1.20
CA ASN A 245 -26.02 -7.38 -2.35
C ASN A 245 -25.28 -6.96 -3.60
N ALA A 246 -24.45 -5.91 -3.52
CA ALA A 246 -23.65 -5.41 -4.63
C ALA A 246 -22.70 -6.49 -5.18
N TYR A 247 -21.98 -7.19 -4.28
CA TYR A 247 -21.10 -8.29 -4.68
C TYR A 247 -21.85 -9.39 -5.43
N ASN A 248 -23.01 -9.81 -4.92
CA ASN A 248 -23.81 -10.88 -5.51
C ASN A 248 -24.40 -10.50 -6.86
N VAL A 249 -24.87 -9.26 -7.00
CA VAL A 249 -25.39 -8.74 -8.26
C VAL A 249 -24.31 -8.77 -9.34
N ILE A 250 -23.15 -8.16 -9.09
CA ILE A 250 -22.12 -8.01 -10.14
C ILE A 250 -21.40 -9.32 -10.45
N ASN A 251 -21.26 -10.23 -9.48
CA ASN A 251 -20.57 -11.50 -9.67
C ASN A 251 -21.52 -12.68 -9.95
N ASN A 252 -22.83 -12.46 -9.98
CA ASN A 252 -23.86 -13.50 -10.14
C ASN A 252 -23.66 -14.66 -9.16
N THR A 253 -23.59 -14.34 -7.87
CA THR A 253 -23.35 -15.28 -6.77
C THR A 253 -24.39 -15.11 -5.66
N ALA A 254 -24.31 -15.94 -4.62
CA ALA A 254 -25.16 -15.88 -3.43
C ALA A 254 -24.31 -16.08 -2.16
N LEU A 255 -23.27 -15.27 -2.01
CA LEU A 255 -22.41 -15.27 -0.82
C LEU A 255 -22.98 -14.31 0.25
N THR A 256 -22.55 -14.51 1.47
CA THR A 256 -22.81 -13.60 2.59
C THR A 256 -21.48 -13.13 3.15
N PHE A 257 -21.35 -11.82 3.35
CA PHE A 257 -20.19 -11.21 3.99
C PHE A 257 -20.56 -10.81 5.43
N THR A 258 -19.63 -11.05 6.32
CA THR A 258 -19.72 -10.60 7.71
C THR A 258 -18.38 -9.95 8.05
N PHE A 259 -18.42 -8.67 8.35
CA PHE A 259 -17.24 -7.90 8.75
C PHE A 259 -17.20 -7.79 10.28
N TYR A 260 -16.02 -7.87 10.87
CA TYR A 260 -15.80 -7.88 12.33
C TYR A 260 -14.91 -6.74 12.81
#